data_f850f58923d7f9270d4d49f28954db05
#
_entry.id   f850f58923d7f9270d4d49f28954db05
#
_cell.length_a   1.000
_cell.length_b   1.000
_cell.length_c   1.000
_cell.angle_alpha   90.00
_cell.angle_beta   90.00
_cell.angle_gamma   90.00
#
_symmetry.space_group_name_H-M   'P 1'
#
loop_
_entity.id
_entity.type
_entity.pdbx_description
1 polymer ?
#
loop_
_entity_poly.entity_id
_entity_poly.type
_entity_poly.pdbx_seq_one_letter_code
_entity_poly.pdbx_strand_id
1 'polypeptide(L)'
;MGRLSVRMIYVEQGPHNFTDPSVSETVLALPLAVPSECNWRWTIQGRSYSSVASAGQMLIVPTEVESHWEVDGTRQILVLTVPNKTVQTVLGVDSSERIRAAFWALAENAWTDPFIETLMVRLWDGIAVQQPYSSRLSDGIVTTILSHLLMRAGSNVDGMLKVALPQWRLKRVIDFVDENIDRSISLDEMSAAAGLSRRHFARSFTAELGITPHKWLMRRRVDRAQDFLATTDGTLSEIAQACGFSSQSHLTSLMQQEVGVTPYRWRQQHRSAIL
;
A
#
# COMPACT_ATOMS: atom_id res chain seq x y z
N MET A 1 -7.77 -25.01 0.57
CA MET A 1 -8.01 -23.70 -0.03
C MET A 1 -7.23 -22.67 0.78
N GLY A 2 -6.54 -21.70 0.13
CA GLY A 2 -5.86 -20.60 0.81
C GLY A 2 -6.83 -19.69 1.54
N ARG A 3 -6.29 -18.75 2.33
CA ARG A 3 -7.10 -17.68 2.97
C ARG A 3 -7.62 -16.66 1.94
N LEU A 4 -6.91 -16.54 0.79
CA LEU A 4 -7.27 -15.65 -0.30
C LEU A 4 -8.21 -16.39 -1.28
N SER A 5 -9.37 -15.82 -1.52
CA SER A 5 -10.33 -16.36 -2.48
C SER A 5 -10.00 -15.84 -3.88
N VAL A 6 -9.77 -16.75 -4.83
CA VAL A 6 -9.64 -16.45 -6.26
C VAL A 6 -10.28 -17.55 -7.06
N ARG A 7 -10.64 -17.27 -8.30
CA ARG A 7 -11.16 -18.26 -9.25
C ARG A 7 -10.30 -18.21 -10.51
N MET A 8 -9.97 -19.37 -11.04
CA MET A 8 -9.33 -19.47 -12.35
C MET A 8 -10.14 -20.38 -13.26
N ILE A 9 -10.17 -20.04 -14.52
CA ILE A 9 -10.74 -20.87 -15.58
C ILE A 9 -9.76 -20.91 -16.75
N TYR A 10 -9.70 -22.08 -17.38
CA TYR A 10 -9.09 -22.26 -18.70
C TYR A 10 -10.19 -22.50 -19.70
N VAL A 11 -10.18 -21.77 -20.80
CA VAL A 11 -11.23 -21.84 -21.82
C VAL A 11 -10.66 -21.64 -23.21
N GLU A 12 -11.19 -22.40 -24.17
CA GLU A 12 -11.02 -22.13 -25.57
C GLU A 12 -12.19 -21.27 -26.05
N GLN A 13 -11.88 -20.07 -26.54
CA GLN A 13 -12.87 -19.11 -27.04
C GLN A 13 -12.72 -18.95 -28.54
N GLY A 14 -13.80 -19.21 -29.31
CA GLY A 14 -13.93 -18.85 -30.70
C GLY A 14 -14.33 -17.37 -30.89
N PRO A 15 -14.60 -16.99 -32.17
CA PRO A 15 -15.11 -15.65 -32.48
C PRO A 15 -16.41 -15.34 -31.71
N HIS A 16 -16.51 -14.13 -31.18
CA HIS A 16 -17.68 -13.71 -30.41
C HIS A 16 -17.83 -12.20 -30.33
N ASN A 17 -19.04 -11.78 -30.00
CA ASN A 17 -19.38 -10.41 -29.71
C ASN A 17 -20.38 -10.39 -28.55
N PHE A 18 -19.92 -9.97 -27.36
CA PHE A 18 -20.78 -9.96 -26.18
C PHE A 18 -20.32 -8.90 -25.15
N THR A 19 -21.19 -8.64 -24.19
CA THR A 19 -20.91 -7.73 -23.07
C THR A 19 -20.85 -8.52 -21.77
N ASP A 20 -19.73 -8.40 -21.07
CA ASP A 20 -19.58 -8.86 -19.69
C ASP A 20 -20.18 -7.82 -18.74
N PRO A 21 -21.04 -8.24 -17.81
CA PRO A 21 -21.62 -7.31 -16.85
C PRO A 21 -20.56 -6.82 -15.85
N SER A 22 -20.85 -5.67 -15.27
CA SER A 22 -20.05 -5.15 -14.15
C SER A 22 -20.11 -6.10 -12.95
N VAL A 23 -18.95 -6.55 -12.45
CA VAL A 23 -18.82 -7.45 -11.29
C VAL A 23 -17.85 -6.88 -10.26
N SER A 24 -18.04 -7.26 -8.98
CA SER A 24 -17.16 -6.84 -7.86
C SER A 24 -15.85 -7.66 -7.80
N GLU A 25 -15.24 -7.86 -8.95
CA GLU A 25 -14.03 -8.66 -9.14
C GLU A 25 -13.11 -7.98 -10.17
N THR A 26 -11.81 -8.13 -9.99
CA THR A 26 -10.82 -7.76 -11.01
C THR A 26 -10.50 -9.01 -11.83
N VAL A 27 -10.55 -8.90 -13.15
CA VAL A 27 -10.34 -10.03 -14.07
C VAL A 27 -9.05 -9.81 -14.86
N LEU A 28 -8.15 -10.79 -14.84
CA LEU A 28 -6.93 -10.83 -15.63
C LEU A 28 -7.01 -11.99 -16.63
N ALA A 29 -6.93 -11.66 -17.92
CA ALA A 29 -6.97 -12.63 -19.01
C ALA A 29 -5.58 -12.78 -19.62
N LEU A 30 -5.13 -14.04 -19.78
CA LEU A 30 -3.85 -14.44 -20.35
C LEU A 30 -4.09 -15.43 -21.49
N PRO A 31 -3.99 -15.03 -22.77
CA PRO A 31 -3.93 -15.97 -23.88
C PRO A 31 -2.69 -16.84 -23.80
N LEU A 32 -2.87 -18.17 -23.71
CA LEU A 32 -1.78 -19.15 -23.71
C LEU A 32 -1.42 -19.61 -25.14
N ALA A 33 -2.43 -19.65 -26.03
CA ALA A 33 -2.25 -19.95 -27.43
C ALA A 33 -3.24 -19.17 -28.29
N VAL A 34 -2.75 -18.72 -29.44
CA VAL A 34 -3.55 -18.06 -30.49
C VAL A 34 -3.21 -18.74 -31.80
N PRO A 35 -3.97 -19.78 -32.22
CA PRO A 35 -3.61 -20.65 -33.35
C PRO A 35 -3.62 -19.95 -34.71
N SER A 36 -4.39 -18.87 -34.85
CA SER A 36 -4.51 -18.09 -36.07
C SER A 36 -4.55 -16.61 -35.75
N GLU A 37 -4.48 -15.76 -36.75
CA GLU A 37 -4.66 -14.32 -36.56
C GLU A 37 -6.01 -14.07 -35.85
N CYS A 38 -5.97 -13.29 -34.79
CA CYS A 38 -7.11 -12.99 -33.95
C CYS A 38 -7.04 -11.51 -33.54
N ASN A 39 -7.97 -10.73 -34.02
CA ASN A 39 -8.12 -9.37 -33.58
C ASN A 39 -9.13 -9.32 -32.45
N TRP A 40 -8.81 -8.57 -31.42
CA TRP A 40 -9.74 -8.28 -30.36
C TRP A 40 -9.90 -6.78 -30.16
N ARG A 41 -11.16 -6.39 -30.01
CA ARG A 41 -11.55 -5.04 -29.63
C ARG A 41 -12.32 -5.11 -28.32
N TRP A 42 -12.01 -4.22 -27.42
CA TRP A 42 -12.77 -4.10 -26.18
C TRP A 42 -13.17 -2.65 -25.92
N THR A 43 -14.35 -2.49 -25.34
CA THR A 43 -14.90 -1.18 -24.95
C THR A 43 -15.15 -1.21 -23.44
N ILE A 44 -14.58 -0.24 -22.73
CA ILE A 44 -14.77 0.00 -21.29
C ILE A 44 -15.09 1.47 -21.07
N GLN A 45 -16.15 1.76 -20.29
CA GLN A 45 -16.64 3.12 -20.03
C GLN A 45 -16.75 3.98 -21.30
N GLY A 46 -17.24 3.42 -22.40
CA GLY A 46 -17.44 4.12 -23.66
C GLY A 46 -16.18 4.40 -24.47
N ARG A 47 -15.01 3.93 -24.05
CA ARG A 47 -13.76 4.01 -24.81
C ARG A 47 -13.43 2.65 -25.43
N SER A 48 -13.15 2.64 -26.72
CA SER A 48 -12.79 1.43 -27.46
C SER A 48 -11.30 1.35 -27.69
N TYR A 49 -10.77 0.16 -27.51
CA TYR A 49 -9.37 -0.20 -27.71
C TYR A 49 -9.29 -1.44 -28.61
N SER A 50 -8.18 -1.66 -29.27
CA SER A 50 -7.98 -2.84 -30.10
C SER A 50 -6.54 -3.30 -30.13
N SER A 51 -6.31 -4.59 -30.35
CA SER A 51 -4.99 -5.19 -30.53
C SER A 51 -5.11 -6.47 -31.35
N VAL A 52 -3.99 -6.92 -31.90
CA VAL A 52 -3.86 -8.29 -32.42
C VAL A 52 -3.48 -9.18 -31.25
N ALA A 53 -4.26 -10.23 -30.99
CA ALA A 53 -3.99 -11.15 -29.90
C ALA A 53 -2.73 -11.98 -30.17
N SER A 54 -1.91 -12.14 -29.15
CA SER A 54 -0.77 -13.06 -29.16
C SER A 54 -0.64 -13.80 -27.83
N ALA A 55 0.00 -14.96 -27.84
CA ALA A 55 0.28 -15.69 -26.59
C ALA A 55 1.12 -14.81 -25.64
N GLY A 56 0.79 -14.86 -24.36
CA GLY A 56 1.42 -14.05 -23.31
C GLY A 56 0.93 -12.60 -23.22
N GLN A 57 0.10 -12.13 -24.17
CA GLN A 57 -0.42 -10.76 -24.18
C GLN A 57 -1.67 -10.64 -23.30
N MET A 58 -1.52 -10.05 -22.14
CA MET A 58 -2.56 -9.96 -21.11
C MET A 58 -3.44 -8.70 -21.24
N LEU A 59 -4.66 -8.85 -20.73
CA LEU A 59 -5.59 -7.75 -20.48
C LEU A 59 -6.16 -7.85 -19.06
N ILE A 60 -6.45 -6.68 -18.48
CA ILE A 60 -7.13 -6.59 -17.19
C ILE A 60 -8.45 -5.85 -17.35
N VAL A 61 -9.51 -6.36 -16.73
CA VAL A 61 -10.77 -5.64 -16.54
C VAL A 61 -10.85 -5.30 -15.05
N PRO A 62 -10.77 -4.01 -14.69
CA PRO A 62 -10.90 -3.59 -13.30
C PRO A 62 -12.29 -3.88 -12.75
N THR A 63 -12.38 -3.99 -11.44
CA THR A 63 -13.65 -4.20 -10.72
C THR A 63 -14.71 -3.17 -11.05
N GLU A 64 -15.97 -3.58 -11.03
CA GLU A 64 -17.15 -2.73 -11.25
C GLU A 64 -17.13 -1.98 -12.59
N VAL A 65 -16.59 -2.63 -13.60
CA VAL A 65 -16.55 -2.12 -14.97
C VAL A 65 -17.26 -3.10 -15.89
N GLU A 66 -18.23 -2.61 -16.65
CA GLU A 66 -18.82 -3.34 -17.77
C GLU A 66 -17.85 -3.28 -18.94
N SER A 67 -17.67 -4.42 -19.63
CA SER A 67 -16.79 -4.52 -20.78
C SER A 67 -17.49 -5.19 -21.96
N HIS A 68 -17.35 -4.61 -23.15
CA HIS A 68 -17.85 -5.18 -24.38
C HIS A 68 -16.72 -5.68 -25.25
N TRP A 69 -16.86 -6.88 -25.80
CA TRP A 69 -15.81 -7.60 -26.51
C TRP A 69 -16.24 -7.99 -27.93
N GLU A 70 -15.41 -7.66 -28.90
CA GLU A 70 -15.50 -8.14 -30.27
C GLU A 70 -14.21 -8.91 -30.59
N VAL A 71 -14.31 -10.18 -30.91
CA VAL A 71 -13.17 -11.08 -31.16
C VAL A 71 -13.47 -11.87 -32.42
N ASP A 72 -12.55 -11.87 -33.39
CA ASP A 72 -12.76 -12.50 -34.70
C ASP A 72 -12.02 -13.84 -34.86
N GLY A 73 -11.19 -14.25 -33.91
CA GLY A 73 -10.40 -15.48 -33.97
C GLY A 73 -10.57 -16.38 -32.76
N THR A 74 -9.90 -17.56 -32.80
CA THR A 74 -9.87 -18.51 -31.70
C THR A 74 -8.64 -18.33 -30.84
N ARG A 75 -8.81 -18.47 -29.53
CA ARG A 75 -7.72 -18.40 -28.56
C ARG A 75 -7.95 -19.28 -27.34
N GLN A 76 -6.89 -19.81 -26.76
CA GLN A 76 -6.91 -20.52 -25.49
C GLN A 76 -6.49 -19.56 -24.40
N ILE A 77 -7.35 -19.33 -23.40
CA ILE A 77 -7.17 -18.27 -22.41
C ILE A 77 -7.20 -18.88 -21.01
N LEU A 78 -6.28 -18.43 -20.18
CA LEU A 78 -6.32 -18.59 -18.73
C LEU A 78 -6.86 -17.29 -18.12
N VAL A 79 -7.94 -17.36 -17.38
CA VAL A 79 -8.57 -16.22 -16.73
C VAL A 79 -8.45 -16.36 -15.22
N LEU A 80 -7.88 -15.34 -14.58
CA LEU A 80 -7.82 -15.19 -13.12
C LEU A 80 -8.83 -14.12 -12.70
N THR A 81 -9.75 -14.49 -11.82
CA THR A 81 -10.75 -13.60 -11.24
C THR A 81 -10.46 -13.41 -9.76
N VAL A 82 -10.27 -12.15 -9.34
CA VAL A 82 -9.90 -11.78 -7.98
C VAL A 82 -10.98 -10.90 -7.36
N PRO A 83 -11.74 -11.42 -6.37
CA PRO A 83 -12.76 -10.64 -5.66
C PRO A 83 -12.17 -9.41 -4.95
N ASN A 84 -12.94 -8.33 -4.87
CA ASN A 84 -12.53 -7.09 -4.19
C ASN A 84 -12.03 -7.34 -2.78
N LYS A 85 -12.66 -8.24 -2.02
CA LYS A 85 -12.22 -8.61 -0.66
C LYS A 85 -10.78 -9.14 -0.64
N THR A 86 -10.39 -9.93 -1.63
CA THR A 86 -9.02 -10.44 -1.76
C THR A 86 -8.05 -9.30 -2.09
N VAL A 87 -8.41 -8.44 -3.05
CA VAL A 87 -7.59 -7.26 -3.39
C VAL A 87 -7.42 -6.34 -2.18
N GLN A 88 -8.50 -6.06 -1.46
CA GLN A 88 -8.48 -5.26 -0.22
C GLN A 88 -7.56 -5.88 0.84
N THR A 89 -7.66 -7.18 1.05
CA THR A 89 -6.84 -7.90 2.04
C THR A 89 -5.35 -7.84 1.70
N VAL A 90 -5.00 -8.02 0.41
CA VAL A 90 -3.61 -8.07 -0.05
C VAL A 90 -3.00 -6.66 -0.13
N LEU A 91 -3.75 -5.70 -0.67
CA LEU A 91 -3.23 -4.37 -1.00
C LEU A 91 -3.54 -3.32 0.07
N GLY A 92 -4.37 -3.65 1.07
CA GLY A 92 -4.79 -2.69 2.10
C GLY A 92 -5.67 -1.55 1.55
N VAL A 93 -6.32 -1.74 0.41
CA VAL A 93 -7.18 -0.75 -0.25
C VAL A 93 -8.60 -0.91 0.28
N ASP A 94 -9.24 0.18 0.68
CA ASP A 94 -10.51 0.17 1.42
C ASP A 94 -11.77 0.35 0.55
N SER A 95 -11.62 0.61 -0.76
CA SER A 95 -12.79 0.80 -1.65
C SER A 95 -12.59 0.24 -3.05
N SER A 96 -13.69 -0.19 -3.68
CA SER A 96 -13.72 -0.66 -5.07
C SER A 96 -13.26 0.42 -6.05
N GLU A 97 -13.60 1.68 -5.79
CA GLU A 97 -13.19 2.81 -6.63
C GLU A 97 -11.65 2.95 -6.68
N ARG A 98 -10.99 2.80 -5.53
CA ARG A 98 -9.53 2.82 -5.47
C ARG A 98 -8.90 1.61 -6.16
N ILE A 99 -9.48 0.42 -6.03
CA ILE A 99 -9.04 -0.77 -6.76
C ILE A 99 -9.15 -0.53 -8.25
N ARG A 100 -10.31 -0.04 -8.73
CA ARG A 100 -10.55 0.29 -10.14
C ARG A 100 -9.53 1.29 -10.66
N ALA A 101 -9.33 2.39 -9.96
CA ALA A 101 -8.37 3.41 -10.34
C ALA A 101 -6.91 2.89 -10.36
N ALA A 102 -6.57 1.94 -9.46
CA ALA A 102 -5.24 1.34 -9.41
C ALA A 102 -4.88 0.58 -10.69
N PHE A 103 -5.83 -0.16 -11.24
CA PHE A 103 -5.59 -1.03 -12.39
C PHE A 103 -6.01 -0.41 -13.73
N TRP A 104 -6.55 0.81 -13.72
CA TRP A 104 -7.12 1.44 -14.91
C TRP A 104 -6.13 1.55 -16.07
N ALA A 105 -4.90 1.99 -15.81
CA ALA A 105 -3.87 2.14 -16.83
C ALA A 105 -3.50 0.83 -17.54
N LEU A 106 -3.72 -0.32 -16.91
CA LEU A 106 -3.50 -1.65 -17.50
C LEU A 106 -4.68 -2.15 -18.33
N ALA A 107 -5.84 -1.50 -18.22
CA ALA A 107 -7.05 -1.87 -18.95
C ALA A 107 -7.11 -1.22 -20.36
N GLU A 108 -6.33 -0.18 -20.59
CA GLU A 108 -6.36 0.62 -21.82
C GLU A 108 -5.54 -0.01 -22.97
N ASN A 109 -4.62 -0.92 -22.66
CA ASN A 109 -3.77 -1.58 -23.65
C ASN A 109 -3.55 -3.05 -23.28
N ALA A 110 -3.36 -3.89 -24.29
CA ALA A 110 -2.83 -5.23 -24.08
C ALA A 110 -1.31 -5.17 -23.86
N TRP A 111 -0.80 -5.96 -22.93
CA TRP A 111 0.60 -5.93 -22.50
C TRP A 111 1.14 -7.33 -22.20
N THR A 112 2.46 -7.49 -22.19
CA THR A 112 3.14 -8.75 -21.86
C THR A 112 3.95 -8.59 -20.57
N ASP A 113 4.00 -9.64 -19.77
CA ASP A 113 4.83 -9.72 -18.59
C ASP A 113 5.16 -11.20 -18.28
N PRO A 114 6.35 -11.69 -18.65
CA PRO A 114 6.73 -13.10 -18.48
C PRO A 114 6.70 -13.55 -17.01
N PHE A 115 6.86 -12.63 -16.07
CA PHE A 115 6.82 -12.95 -14.64
C PHE A 115 5.39 -13.25 -14.20
N ILE A 116 4.42 -12.38 -14.54
CA ILE A 116 2.99 -12.61 -14.25
C ILE A 116 2.49 -13.85 -14.97
N GLU A 117 2.88 -14.04 -16.24
CA GLU A 117 2.55 -15.23 -17.01
C GLU A 117 2.98 -16.51 -16.28
N THR A 118 4.24 -16.58 -15.87
CA THR A 118 4.77 -17.70 -15.10
C THR A 118 3.97 -17.94 -13.81
N LEU A 119 3.66 -16.88 -13.08
CA LEU A 119 2.90 -16.98 -11.84
C LEU A 119 1.45 -17.45 -12.06
N MET A 120 0.80 -16.99 -13.12
CA MET A 120 -0.56 -17.43 -13.47
C MET A 120 -0.59 -18.92 -13.84
N VAL A 121 0.36 -19.40 -14.64
CA VAL A 121 0.47 -20.83 -14.99
C VAL A 121 0.75 -21.65 -13.73
N ARG A 122 1.67 -21.24 -12.88
CA ARG A 122 1.95 -21.93 -11.60
C ARG A 122 0.77 -21.93 -10.64
N LEU A 123 -0.01 -20.87 -10.60
CA LEU A 123 -1.22 -20.80 -9.79
C LEU A 123 -2.27 -21.79 -10.30
N TRP A 124 -2.44 -21.88 -11.62
CA TRP A 124 -3.32 -22.86 -12.27
C TRP A 124 -2.92 -24.30 -11.94
N ASP A 125 -1.64 -24.65 -12.11
CA ASP A 125 -1.11 -25.97 -11.78
C ASP A 125 -1.33 -26.31 -10.30
N GLY A 126 -1.11 -25.35 -9.41
CA GLY A 126 -1.30 -25.52 -7.97
C GLY A 126 -2.76 -25.71 -7.55
N ILE A 127 -3.72 -25.11 -8.29
CA ILE A 127 -5.16 -25.31 -8.06
C ILE A 127 -5.60 -26.69 -8.58
N ALA A 128 -5.06 -27.11 -9.72
CA ALA A 128 -5.37 -28.40 -10.33
C ALA A 128 -4.84 -29.60 -9.52
N VAL A 129 -3.68 -29.42 -8.83
CA VAL A 129 -3.05 -30.47 -8.01
C VAL A 129 -3.26 -30.16 -6.53
N GLN A 130 -4.21 -30.84 -5.89
CA GLN A 130 -4.51 -30.70 -4.45
C GLN A 130 -3.35 -31.25 -3.58
N GLN A 131 -2.27 -30.48 -3.39
CA GLN A 131 -1.19 -30.84 -2.47
C GLN A 131 -1.33 -30.12 -1.11
N PRO A 132 -0.84 -30.69 0.00
CA PRO A 132 -1.01 -30.16 1.36
C PRO A 132 -0.51 -28.73 1.58
N TYR A 133 0.43 -28.24 0.78
CA TYR A 133 1.01 -26.89 0.87
C TYR A 133 0.54 -25.93 -0.24
N SER A 134 -0.33 -26.39 -1.15
CA SER A 134 -0.79 -25.59 -2.30
C SER A 134 -1.50 -24.30 -1.89
N SER A 135 -2.19 -24.30 -0.76
CA SER A 135 -2.94 -23.14 -0.31
C SER A 135 -2.04 -21.93 0.07
N ARG A 136 -0.93 -22.16 0.79
CA ARG A 136 0.01 -21.09 1.15
C ARG A 136 0.78 -20.59 -0.07
N LEU A 137 1.15 -21.50 -0.96
CA LEU A 137 1.81 -21.15 -2.21
C LEU A 137 0.86 -20.30 -3.09
N SER A 138 -0.39 -20.69 -3.21
CA SER A 138 -1.41 -19.94 -3.94
C SER A 138 -1.61 -18.53 -3.36
N ASP A 139 -1.73 -18.41 -2.04
CA ASP A 139 -1.82 -17.09 -1.38
C ASP A 139 -0.59 -16.22 -1.67
N GLY A 140 0.61 -16.80 -1.63
CA GLY A 140 1.87 -16.10 -1.97
C GLY A 140 1.90 -15.65 -3.43
N ILE A 141 1.49 -16.52 -4.36
CA ILE A 141 1.43 -16.18 -5.80
C ILE A 141 0.42 -15.06 -6.05
N VAL A 142 -0.80 -15.15 -5.51
CA VAL A 142 -1.84 -14.11 -5.66
C VAL A 142 -1.34 -12.77 -5.11
N THR A 143 -0.72 -12.79 -3.93
CA THR A 143 -0.13 -11.58 -3.33
C THR A 143 0.93 -10.97 -4.25
N THR A 144 1.80 -11.79 -4.82
CA THR A 144 2.86 -11.34 -5.73
C THR A 144 2.29 -10.77 -7.03
N ILE A 145 1.30 -11.44 -7.65
CA ILE A 145 0.63 -10.96 -8.87
C ILE A 145 0.02 -9.57 -8.61
N LEU A 146 -0.79 -9.42 -7.55
CA LEU A 146 -1.46 -8.15 -7.26
C LEU A 146 -0.47 -7.02 -6.98
N SER A 147 0.59 -7.29 -6.22
CA SER A 147 1.63 -6.30 -5.93
C SER A 147 2.39 -5.89 -7.19
N HIS A 148 2.71 -6.85 -8.06
CA HIS A 148 3.41 -6.59 -9.32
C HIS A 148 2.55 -5.83 -10.32
N LEU A 149 1.25 -6.14 -10.42
CA LEU A 149 0.28 -5.40 -11.23
C LEU A 149 0.22 -3.92 -10.82
N LEU A 150 0.22 -3.62 -9.51
CA LEU A 150 0.26 -2.25 -9.02
C LEU A 150 1.55 -1.52 -9.43
N MET A 151 2.70 -2.17 -9.30
CA MET A 151 3.99 -1.59 -9.71
C MET A 151 3.97 -1.28 -11.21
N ARG A 152 3.45 -2.22 -12.02
CA ARG A 152 3.36 -2.06 -13.48
C ARG A 152 2.39 -0.96 -13.89
N ALA A 153 1.27 -0.81 -13.22
CA ALA A 153 0.28 0.22 -13.51
C ALA A 153 0.85 1.65 -13.40
N GLY A 154 2.10 1.80 -12.91
CA GLY A 154 2.67 3.12 -12.63
C GLY A 154 1.79 3.92 -11.69
N SER A 155 0.80 3.25 -11.09
CA SER A 155 -0.07 3.84 -10.10
C SER A 155 0.84 4.43 -9.04
N ASN A 156 0.62 5.68 -8.70
CA ASN A 156 1.20 6.30 -7.52
C ASN A 156 0.67 5.51 -6.32
N VAL A 157 1.22 4.30 -6.14
CA VAL A 157 0.88 3.34 -5.09
C VAL A 157 1.00 4.00 -3.73
N ASP A 158 1.86 5.03 -3.66
CA ASP A 158 1.98 5.95 -2.54
C ASP A 158 0.64 6.60 -2.10
N GLY A 159 -0.37 6.69 -2.98
CA GLY A 159 -1.72 7.18 -2.66
C GLY A 159 -2.70 6.12 -2.19
N MET A 160 -2.51 4.85 -2.55
CA MET A 160 -3.54 3.83 -2.47
C MET A 160 -3.31 2.77 -1.41
N LEU A 161 -2.05 2.43 -1.16
CA LEU A 161 -1.72 1.53 -0.07
C LEU A 161 -1.78 2.31 1.25
N LYS A 162 -2.66 1.93 2.16
CA LYS A 162 -2.37 2.06 3.58
C LYS A 162 -1.21 1.08 3.85
N VAL A 163 -0.01 1.47 3.48
CA VAL A 163 1.17 0.74 3.92
C VAL A 163 1.34 1.15 5.38
N ALA A 164 0.72 0.38 6.26
CA ALA A 164 1.03 0.45 7.68
C ALA A 164 2.55 0.36 7.80
N LEU A 165 3.14 1.26 8.55
CA LEU A 165 4.57 1.21 8.79
C LEU A 165 4.85 -0.06 9.61
N PRO A 166 5.59 -1.08 9.08
CA PRO A 166 5.84 -2.30 9.83
C PRO A 166 6.42 -1.98 11.20
N GLN A 167 5.99 -2.68 12.25
CA GLN A 167 6.38 -2.44 13.64
C GLN A 167 7.91 -2.31 13.82
N TRP A 168 8.70 -3.12 13.11
CA TRP A 168 10.15 -3.06 13.16
C TRP A 168 10.73 -1.77 12.54
N ARG A 169 10.08 -1.20 11.51
CA ARG A 169 10.47 0.09 10.93
C ARG A 169 10.11 1.24 11.87
N LEU A 170 8.91 1.18 12.44
CA LEU A 170 8.47 2.15 13.44
C LEU A 170 9.42 2.14 14.64
N LYS A 171 9.79 0.96 15.14
CA LYS A 171 10.76 0.83 16.24
C LYS A 171 12.10 1.48 15.90
N ARG A 172 12.66 1.24 14.71
CA ARG A 172 13.91 1.89 14.27
C ARG A 172 13.83 3.41 14.26
N VAL A 173 12.67 3.97 13.85
CA VAL A 173 12.45 5.42 13.87
C VAL A 173 12.37 5.93 15.31
N ILE A 174 11.68 5.23 16.19
CA ILE A 174 11.58 5.58 17.61
C ILE A 174 12.96 5.57 18.25
N ASP A 175 13.71 4.48 18.10
CA ASP A 175 15.07 4.33 18.65
C ASP A 175 15.99 5.46 18.13
N PHE A 176 15.97 5.73 16.83
CA PHE A 176 16.74 6.83 16.23
C PHE A 176 16.38 8.20 16.81
N VAL A 177 15.09 8.49 16.98
CA VAL A 177 14.63 9.76 17.53
C VAL A 177 15.04 9.91 19.01
N ASP A 178 14.87 8.85 19.80
CA ASP A 178 15.20 8.87 21.23
C ASP A 178 16.71 9.06 21.47
N GLU A 179 17.57 8.49 20.60
CA GLU A 179 19.03 8.67 20.64
C GLU A 179 19.49 10.10 20.21
N ASN A 180 18.68 10.80 19.42
CA ASN A 180 19.07 12.09 18.83
C ASN A 180 18.14 13.25 19.19
N ILE A 181 17.30 13.11 20.22
CA ILE A 181 16.18 14.02 20.50
C ILE A 181 16.63 15.43 20.87
N ASP A 182 17.86 15.57 21.37
CA ASP A 182 18.50 16.82 21.81
C ASP A 182 18.94 17.73 20.67
N ARG A 183 18.99 17.21 19.44
CA ARG A 183 19.37 17.97 18.25
C ARG A 183 18.23 18.14 17.25
N SER A 184 18.47 18.94 16.23
CA SER A 184 17.53 19.05 15.10
C SER A 184 17.46 17.70 14.34
N ILE A 185 16.25 17.16 14.20
CA ILE A 185 15.97 15.94 13.42
C ILE A 185 15.07 16.32 12.24
N SER A 186 15.55 16.03 11.04
CA SER A 186 14.81 16.27 9.79
C SER A 186 13.91 15.09 9.43
N LEU A 187 12.91 15.34 8.57
CA LEU A 187 12.08 14.29 7.99
C LEU A 187 12.91 13.31 7.13
N ASP A 188 13.98 13.82 6.51
CA ASP A 188 14.88 12.99 5.70
C ASP A 188 15.64 11.97 6.57
N GLU A 189 16.11 12.36 7.73
CA GLU A 189 16.77 11.46 8.68
C GLU A 189 15.80 10.41 9.23
N MET A 190 14.59 10.81 9.62
CA MET A 190 13.56 9.86 10.06
C MET A 190 13.19 8.86 8.95
N SER A 191 13.06 9.32 7.71
CA SER A 191 12.75 8.46 6.58
C SER A 191 13.91 7.49 6.24
N ALA A 192 15.15 7.96 6.36
CA ALA A 192 16.34 7.11 6.20
C ALA A 192 16.41 6.02 7.29
N ALA A 193 16.11 6.36 8.55
CA ALA A 193 16.02 5.38 9.65
C ALA A 193 14.97 4.31 9.36
N ALA A 194 13.84 4.67 8.74
CA ALA A 194 12.82 3.72 8.30
C ALA A 194 13.22 2.92 7.04
N GLY A 195 14.28 3.32 6.31
CA GLY A 195 14.64 2.76 4.99
C GLY A 195 13.57 3.04 3.93
N LEU A 196 12.98 4.24 3.93
CA LEU A 196 11.92 4.67 3.03
C LEU A 196 12.25 6.02 2.38
N SER A 197 11.61 6.31 1.24
CA SER A 197 11.63 7.67 0.72
C SER A 197 10.85 8.61 1.66
N ARG A 198 11.21 9.90 1.69
CA ARG A 198 10.56 10.93 2.51
C ARG A 198 9.04 10.95 2.37
N ARG A 199 8.54 10.89 1.12
CA ARG A 199 7.10 10.91 0.83
C ARG A 199 6.41 9.64 1.34
N HIS A 200 7.00 8.48 1.11
CA HIS A 200 6.46 7.19 1.57
C HIS A 200 6.44 7.13 3.10
N PHE A 201 7.54 7.51 3.75
CA PHE A 201 7.62 7.55 5.21
C PHE A 201 6.54 8.45 5.84
N ALA A 202 6.44 9.71 5.40
CA ALA A 202 5.48 10.66 5.98
C ALA A 202 4.03 10.13 5.93
N ARG A 203 3.67 9.47 4.82
CA ARG A 203 2.33 8.90 4.65
C ARG A 203 2.10 7.65 5.50
N SER A 204 3.03 6.68 5.42
CA SER A 204 2.93 5.44 6.20
C SER A 204 2.93 5.70 7.69
N PHE A 205 3.76 6.65 8.14
CA PHE A 205 3.84 7.06 9.54
C PHE A 205 2.52 7.71 10.01
N THR A 206 1.96 8.62 9.19
CA THR A 206 0.68 9.27 9.51
C THR A 206 -0.48 8.29 9.47
N ALA A 207 -0.47 7.34 8.53
CA ALA A 207 -1.49 6.28 8.46
C ALA A 207 -1.44 5.35 9.69
N GLU A 208 -0.25 5.05 10.21
CA GLU A 208 -0.04 4.17 11.37
C GLU A 208 -0.39 4.86 12.70
N LEU A 209 0.10 6.08 12.91
CA LEU A 209 -0.01 6.77 14.21
C LEU A 209 -1.10 7.85 14.27
N GLY A 210 -1.77 8.14 13.15
CA GLY A 210 -2.82 9.17 13.07
C GLY A 210 -2.31 10.62 13.14
N ILE A 211 -0.99 10.84 13.26
CA ILE A 211 -0.35 12.16 13.35
C ILE A 211 0.89 12.23 12.48
N THR A 212 1.24 13.42 12.03
CA THR A 212 2.44 13.65 11.18
C THR A 212 3.74 13.35 11.95
N PRO A 213 4.84 12.93 11.27
CA PRO A 213 6.14 12.70 11.91
C PRO A 213 6.64 13.90 12.72
N HIS A 214 6.49 15.11 12.20
CA HIS A 214 6.90 16.32 12.93
C HIS A 214 6.08 16.54 14.21
N LYS A 215 4.75 16.37 14.15
CA LYS A 215 3.89 16.52 15.34
C LYS A 215 4.22 15.46 16.38
N TRP A 216 4.51 14.24 15.94
CA TRP A 216 4.93 13.15 16.82
C TRP A 216 6.28 13.45 17.49
N LEU A 217 7.29 13.94 16.74
CA LEU A 217 8.58 14.35 17.28
C LEU A 217 8.42 15.44 18.35
N MET A 218 7.57 16.45 18.07
CA MET A 218 7.31 17.50 19.05
C MET A 218 6.69 16.99 20.34
N ARG A 219 5.76 16.03 20.26
CA ARG A 219 5.18 15.36 21.45
C ARG A 219 6.25 14.62 22.25
N ARG A 220 7.10 13.82 21.58
CA ARG A 220 8.21 13.10 22.25
C ARG A 220 9.14 14.07 23.00
N ARG A 221 9.42 15.23 22.42
CA ARG A 221 10.22 16.27 23.07
C ARG A 221 9.52 16.87 24.28
N VAL A 222 8.22 17.07 24.22
CA VAL A 222 7.41 17.53 25.36
C VAL A 222 7.42 16.48 26.48
N ASP A 223 7.20 15.19 26.15
CA ASP A 223 7.25 14.09 27.12
C ASP A 223 8.61 14.08 27.85
N ARG A 224 9.70 14.14 27.10
CA ARG A 224 11.06 14.19 27.68
C ARG A 224 11.29 15.44 28.54
N ALA A 225 10.76 16.60 28.14
CA ALA A 225 10.84 17.82 28.95
C ALA A 225 10.05 17.71 30.26
N GLN A 226 8.90 17.03 30.25
CA GLN A 226 8.13 16.73 31.46
C GLN A 226 8.93 15.87 32.44
N ASP A 227 9.63 14.83 31.95
CA ASP A 227 10.51 13.99 32.75
C ASP A 227 11.64 14.79 33.39
N PHE A 228 12.34 15.62 32.60
CA PHE A 228 13.40 16.49 33.14
C PHE A 228 12.88 17.51 34.13
N LEU A 229 11.71 18.09 33.90
CA LEU A 229 11.09 19.05 34.83
C LEU A 229 10.74 18.40 36.17
N ALA A 230 10.34 17.12 36.17
CA ALA A 230 10.01 16.37 37.37
C ALA A 230 11.26 15.87 38.13
N THR A 231 12.34 15.50 37.42
CA THR A 231 13.48 14.78 37.98
C THR A 231 14.76 15.58 38.15
N THR A 232 14.86 16.78 37.56
CA THR A 232 16.09 17.59 37.59
C THR A 232 15.86 19.04 38.06
N ASP A 233 16.93 19.69 38.55
CA ASP A 233 16.93 21.13 38.93
C ASP A 233 17.36 22.06 37.78
N GLY A 234 17.56 21.52 36.56
CA GLY A 234 17.99 22.30 35.41
C GLY A 234 17.07 23.51 35.13
N THR A 235 17.63 24.59 34.61
CA THR A 235 16.87 25.75 34.16
C THR A 235 15.97 25.39 32.98
N LEU A 236 14.91 26.15 32.74
CA LEU A 236 14.02 25.93 31.59
C LEU A 236 14.75 26.04 30.25
N SER A 237 15.82 26.86 30.20
CA SER A 237 16.65 26.99 29.00
C SER A 237 17.49 25.73 28.75
N GLU A 238 18.14 25.18 29.77
CA GLU A 238 18.90 23.92 29.68
C GLU A 238 18.00 22.75 29.29
N ILE A 239 16.83 22.64 29.92
CA ILE A 239 15.86 21.60 29.59
C ILE A 239 15.35 21.73 28.13
N ALA A 240 15.08 22.97 27.69
CA ALA A 240 14.67 23.21 26.30
C ALA A 240 15.76 22.72 25.32
N GLN A 241 17.02 23.06 25.59
CA GLN A 241 18.15 22.62 24.77
C GLN A 241 18.32 21.09 24.80
N ALA A 242 18.32 20.48 25.98
CA ALA A 242 18.45 19.03 26.16
C ALA A 242 17.33 18.21 25.50
N CYS A 243 16.18 18.84 25.24
CA CYS A 243 15.05 18.25 24.54
C CYS A 243 14.95 18.67 23.05
N GLY A 244 15.96 19.36 22.51
CA GLY A 244 16.05 19.75 21.11
C GLY A 244 15.12 20.88 20.69
N PHE A 245 14.62 21.72 21.63
CA PHE A 245 13.87 22.92 21.31
C PHE A 245 14.83 24.06 20.94
N SER A 246 14.42 24.91 20.00
CA SER A 246 15.18 26.04 19.55
C SER A 246 15.30 27.14 20.61
N SER A 247 14.39 27.18 21.60
CA SER A 247 14.38 28.15 22.69
C SER A 247 13.46 27.71 23.84
N GLN A 248 13.65 28.29 25.02
CA GLN A 248 12.74 28.15 26.16
C GLN A 248 11.30 28.61 25.80
N SER A 249 11.15 29.66 25.01
CA SER A 249 9.83 30.15 24.57
C SER A 249 9.11 29.13 23.71
N HIS A 250 9.82 28.42 22.83
CA HIS A 250 9.28 27.36 22.01
C HIS A 250 8.77 26.17 22.88
N LEU A 251 9.58 25.72 23.84
CA LEU A 251 9.15 24.70 24.83
C LEU A 251 7.88 25.16 25.58
N THR A 252 7.88 26.43 26.08
CA THR A 252 6.76 26.96 26.85
C THR A 252 5.46 26.99 26.05
N SER A 253 5.52 27.48 24.81
CA SER A 253 4.36 27.56 23.93
C SER A 253 3.82 26.20 23.60
N LEU A 254 4.71 25.23 23.29
CA LEU A 254 4.29 23.89 22.92
C LEU A 254 3.73 23.09 24.11
N MET A 255 4.31 23.19 25.29
CA MET A 255 3.76 22.59 26.50
C MET A 255 2.39 23.18 26.84
N GLN A 256 2.22 24.51 26.72
CA GLN A 256 0.90 25.13 26.93
C GLN A 256 -0.14 24.60 25.92
N GLN A 257 0.25 24.36 24.69
CA GLN A 257 -0.63 23.84 23.63
C GLN A 257 -0.97 22.36 23.80
N GLU A 258 0.02 21.50 24.08
CA GLU A 258 -0.17 20.03 24.09
C GLU A 258 -0.60 19.51 25.49
N VAL A 259 -0.19 20.19 26.58
CA VAL A 259 -0.40 19.75 27.97
C VAL A 259 -1.35 20.66 28.75
N GLY A 260 -1.57 21.89 28.27
CA GLY A 260 -2.45 22.87 28.91
C GLY A 260 -1.80 23.67 30.03
N VAL A 261 -0.55 23.40 30.39
CA VAL A 261 0.18 24.11 31.46
C VAL A 261 1.58 24.50 31.04
N THR A 262 2.13 25.56 31.66
CA THR A 262 3.51 26.00 31.42
C THR A 262 4.53 25.06 32.09
N PRO A 263 5.78 24.99 31.58
CA PRO A 263 6.87 24.22 32.22
C PRO A 263 7.04 24.52 33.72
N TYR A 264 6.95 25.77 34.09
CA TYR A 264 7.07 26.18 35.51
C TYR A 264 5.95 25.59 36.37
N ARG A 265 4.68 25.69 35.92
CA ARG A 265 3.54 25.10 36.64
C ARG A 265 3.63 23.56 36.70
N TRP A 266 4.05 22.91 35.61
CA TRP A 266 4.27 21.50 35.59
C TRP A 266 5.28 21.04 36.64
N ARG A 267 6.44 21.74 36.75
CA ARG A 267 7.46 21.46 37.73
C ARG A 267 6.92 21.60 39.17
N GLN A 268 6.15 22.66 39.46
CA GLN A 268 5.57 22.82 40.80
C GLN A 268 4.62 21.71 41.17
N GLN A 269 3.76 21.29 40.25
CA GLN A 269 2.76 20.26 40.51
C GLN A 269 3.36 18.84 40.73
N HIS A 270 4.43 18.51 40.01
CA HIS A 270 4.98 17.15 40.03
C HIS A 270 6.16 16.97 40.98
N ARG A 271 6.77 18.03 41.46
CA ARG A 271 7.77 17.96 42.54
C ARG A 271 7.17 17.91 43.93
N SER A 272 6.04 18.56 44.13
CA SER A 272 5.32 18.51 45.42
C SER A 272 4.72 17.12 45.74
N ALA A 273 4.71 16.19 44.79
CA ALA A 273 4.20 14.83 44.95
C ALA A 273 5.27 13.78 45.36
N ILE A 274 6.56 14.20 45.51
CA ILE A 274 7.69 13.31 45.81
C ILE A 274 8.22 13.53 47.26
N LEU A 275 7.65 14.46 48.00
CA LEU A 275 7.88 14.68 49.41
C LEU A 275 6.74 14.12 50.26
#